data_0db26340dab76a5e7d08e61eac6357e0
#
_entry.id   0db26340dab76a5e7d08e61eac6357e0
#
_cell.length_a   1.000
_cell.length_b   1.000
_cell.length_c   1.000
_cell.angle_alpha   90.00
_cell.angle_beta   90.00
_cell.angle_gamma   90.00
#
_symmetry.space_group_name_H-M   'P 1'
#
loop_
_entity.id
_entity.type
_entity.pdbx_description
1 polymer ?
#
loop_
_entity_poly.entity_id
_entity_poly.type
_entity_poly.pdbx_seq_one_letter_code
_entity_poly.pdbx_strand_id
1 'polypeptide(L)'
;MATARLILSLLTIGLSRARVEESPRRVLSQNQSQVFVNLARLPIATPACSAARWGRVLELVHHLGAAAHEISAKFRDEGFWGVFGSHYHGAKVNFMWNAICNDEQLANKPSLQVCEIGFNAGQSAVLFLESGRETRVLSFDLGDYPWNKKQASTVKAAYGERFDIIFGNSLETVQNFVAKNKDFKCDVAFIDGAKTRQIRNQDLKNIRRLSTVGDTLLLFDEATTMECMNQGDCQSTRQNHNSWGGATLAYYDAVSSGLMKILDCAWPVGMEGADGVCKARYAK
;
A
#
# COMPACT_ATOMS: atom_id res chain seq x y z
N MET A 1 -68.37 -35.30 -3.65
CA MET A 1 -67.20 -36.19 -3.76
C MET A 1 -66.84 -36.25 -5.24
N ALA A 2 -65.85 -35.48 -5.66
CA ALA A 2 -65.36 -35.51 -7.02
C ALA A 2 -63.84 -35.28 -6.96
N THR A 3 -63.11 -36.30 -7.27
CA THR A 3 -61.62 -36.35 -7.32
C THR A 3 -61.16 -35.79 -8.64
N ALA A 4 -60.52 -34.65 -8.62
CA ALA A 4 -59.84 -34.08 -9.78
C ALA A 4 -58.39 -34.62 -9.84
N ARG A 5 -58.07 -35.39 -10.89
CA ARG A 5 -56.66 -35.76 -11.26
C ARG A 5 -56.00 -34.61 -12.05
N LEU A 6 -54.97 -34.12 -11.51
CA LEU A 6 -54.09 -33.15 -12.20
C LEU A 6 -53.01 -33.92 -12.97
N ILE A 7 -53.02 -33.77 -14.30
CA ILE A 7 -52.00 -34.33 -15.20
C ILE A 7 -50.82 -33.36 -15.22
N LEU A 8 -49.66 -33.80 -14.70
CA LEU A 8 -48.42 -33.04 -14.78
C LEU A 8 -47.72 -33.34 -16.12
N SER A 9 -47.77 -32.40 -17.04
CA SER A 9 -47.04 -32.45 -18.30
C SER A 9 -45.57 -32.04 -18.06
N LEU A 10 -44.65 -32.96 -18.19
CA LEU A 10 -43.21 -32.72 -18.14
C LEU A 10 -42.74 -32.08 -19.46
N LEU A 11 -42.51 -30.77 -19.44
CA LEU A 11 -41.76 -30.08 -20.48
C LEU A 11 -40.29 -30.29 -20.22
N THR A 12 -39.63 -31.15 -20.97
CA THR A 12 -38.19 -31.30 -21.10
C THR A 12 -37.62 -30.09 -21.85
N ILE A 13 -37.18 -29.10 -21.14
CA ILE A 13 -36.38 -28.00 -21.72
C ILE A 13 -34.94 -28.52 -21.89
N GLY A 14 -34.57 -28.76 -23.14
CA GLY A 14 -33.22 -29.05 -23.53
C GLY A 14 -32.29 -27.87 -23.23
N LEU A 15 -31.57 -27.93 -22.12
CA LEU A 15 -30.46 -27.06 -21.84
C LEU A 15 -29.31 -27.38 -22.78
N SER A 16 -29.25 -26.66 -23.90
CA SER A 16 -28.06 -26.52 -24.72
C SER A 16 -26.92 -25.99 -23.80
N ARG A 17 -25.96 -26.87 -23.50
CA ARG A 17 -24.70 -26.44 -22.89
C ARG A 17 -24.02 -25.50 -23.86
N ALA A 18 -24.21 -24.19 -23.68
CA ALA A 18 -23.29 -23.21 -24.27
C ALA A 18 -21.90 -23.55 -23.75
N ARG A 19 -21.00 -23.96 -24.65
CA ARG A 19 -19.58 -23.97 -24.38
C ARG A 19 -19.22 -22.54 -24.00
N VAL A 20 -18.92 -22.33 -22.74
CA VAL A 20 -18.17 -21.15 -22.31
C VAL A 20 -16.82 -21.31 -23.00
N GLU A 21 -16.60 -20.56 -24.07
CA GLU A 21 -15.27 -20.40 -24.64
C GLU A 21 -14.37 -19.92 -23.51
N GLU A 22 -13.46 -20.78 -23.09
CA GLU A 22 -12.38 -20.39 -22.21
C GLU A 22 -11.68 -19.20 -22.87
N SER A 23 -11.87 -18.02 -22.31
CA SER A 23 -11.04 -16.84 -22.60
C SER A 23 -9.60 -17.30 -22.61
N PRO A 24 -8.79 -16.99 -23.64
CA PRO A 24 -7.43 -17.45 -23.72
C PRO A 24 -6.71 -17.00 -22.46
N ARG A 25 -6.40 -17.95 -21.58
CA ARG A 25 -5.54 -17.74 -20.40
C ARG A 25 -4.24 -17.18 -20.96
N ARG A 26 -4.06 -15.87 -20.92
CA ARG A 26 -2.78 -15.26 -21.18
C ARG A 26 -1.82 -15.87 -20.18
N VAL A 27 -0.98 -16.77 -20.65
CA VAL A 27 0.18 -17.26 -19.94
C VAL A 27 1.05 -16.03 -19.73
N LEU A 28 0.91 -15.41 -18.55
CA LEU A 28 1.78 -14.32 -18.12
C LEU A 28 3.15 -14.94 -17.87
N SER A 29 3.92 -15.05 -18.93
CA SER A 29 5.24 -15.64 -18.98
C SER A 29 6.27 -14.71 -18.30
N GLN A 30 7.53 -15.13 -18.24
CA GLN A 30 8.73 -14.39 -17.82
C GLN A 30 8.83 -12.95 -18.37
N ASN A 31 8.01 -12.59 -19.35
CA ASN A 31 7.91 -11.28 -19.98
C ASN A 31 7.39 -10.14 -19.09
N GLN A 32 6.58 -10.40 -18.07
CA GLN A 32 5.99 -9.28 -17.29
C GLN A 32 7.01 -8.53 -16.43
N SER A 33 7.93 -9.26 -15.79
CA SER A 33 9.03 -8.62 -15.05
C SER A 33 9.91 -7.80 -15.98
N GLN A 34 10.13 -8.28 -17.21
CA GLN A 34 10.90 -7.54 -18.23
C GLN A 34 10.16 -6.30 -18.74
N VAL A 35 8.85 -6.37 -18.95
CA VAL A 35 8.01 -5.22 -19.30
C VAL A 35 8.07 -4.17 -18.20
N PHE A 36 7.91 -4.57 -16.94
CA PHE A 36 8.04 -3.66 -15.80
C PHE A 36 9.40 -2.98 -15.75
N VAL A 37 10.50 -3.75 -15.88
CA VAL A 37 11.85 -3.21 -15.88
C VAL A 37 12.08 -2.23 -17.03
N ASN A 38 11.53 -2.49 -18.20
CA ASN A 38 11.62 -1.58 -19.34
C ASN A 38 10.82 -0.29 -19.11
N LEU A 39 9.60 -0.38 -18.58
CA LEU A 39 8.78 0.80 -18.21
C LEU A 39 9.46 1.67 -17.16
N ALA A 40 10.10 1.06 -16.16
CA ALA A 40 10.78 1.79 -15.10
C ALA A 40 12.10 2.47 -15.56
N ARG A 41 12.69 2.04 -16.67
CA ARG A 41 13.97 2.56 -17.21
C ARG A 41 13.83 3.79 -18.12
N LEU A 42 12.72 4.49 -18.13
CA LEU A 42 12.54 5.66 -19.00
C LEU A 42 13.52 6.82 -18.69
N PRO A 43 13.71 7.77 -19.63
CA PRO A 43 14.83 8.70 -19.63
C PRO A 43 15.01 9.50 -18.33
N ILE A 44 16.24 9.63 -17.96
CA ILE A 44 16.78 10.25 -16.75
C ILE A 44 16.40 11.75 -16.62
N ALA A 45 16.05 12.42 -17.71
CA ALA A 45 15.82 13.86 -17.78
C ALA A 45 14.43 14.33 -17.33
N THR A 46 13.51 13.41 -16.97
CA THR A 46 12.16 13.82 -16.57
C THR A 46 12.16 14.48 -15.19
N PRO A 47 11.66 15.71 -15.04
CA PRO A 47 11.62 16.39 -13.75
C PRO A 47 10.87 15.59 -12.68
N ALA A 48 11.28 15.77 -11.43
CA ALA A 48 10.54 15.22 -10.28
C ALA A 48 9.08 15.70 -10.31
N CYS A 49 8.17 14.87 -9.84
CA CYS A 49 6.74 15.19 -9.71
C CYS A 49 6.05 15.69 -10.98
N SER A 50 6.60 15.40 -12.15
CA SER A 50 6.00 15.80 -13.42
C SER A 50 4.79 14.95 -13.80
N ALA A 51 3.91 15.47 -14.66
CA ALA A 51 2.77 14.73 -15.21
C ALA A 51 3.21 13.43 -15.93
N ALA A 52 4.37 13.44 -16.60
CA ALA A 52 4.93 12.26 -17.26
C ALA A 52 5.31 11.17 -16.25
N ARG A 53 5.88 11.55 -15.09
CA ARG A 53 6.16 10.60 -14.00
C ARG A 53 4.88 10.08 -13.36
N TRP A 54 3.89 10.94 -13.16
CA TRP A 54 2.60 10.54 -12.65
C TRP A 54 1.91 9.49 -13.55
N GLY A 55 1.87 9.72 -14.87
CA GLY A 55 1.34 8.73 -15.82
C GLY A 55 2.04 7.38 -15.70
N ARG A 56 3.37 7.39 -15.56
CA ARG A 56 4.16 6.18 -15.35
C ARG A 56 3.90 5.49 -14.02
N VAL A 57 3.69 6.25 -12.94
CA VAL A 57 3.29 5.68 -11.64
C VAL A 57 2.03 4.85 -11.78
N LEU A 58 0.99 5.40 -12.42
CA LEU A 58 -0.27 4.69 -12.60
C LEU A 58 -0.10 3.37 -13.38
N GLU A 59 0.71 3.40 -14.43
CA GLU A 59 1.02 2.22 -15.24
C GLU A 59 1.80 1.16 -14.45
N LEU A 60 2.86 1.55 -13.74
CA LEU A 60 3.69 0.64 -12.94
C LEU A 60 2.95 0.04 -11.74
N VAL A 61 2.15 0.84 -11.04
CA VAL A 61 1.30 0.40 -9.94
C VAL A 61 0.28 -0.64 -10.42
N HIS A 62 -0.32 -0.41 -11.58
CA HIS A 62 -1.23 -1.36 -12.20
C HIS A 62 -0.53 -2.69 -12.56
N HIS A 63 0.65 -2.62 -13.16
CA HIS A 63 1.43 -3.81 -13.50
C HIS A 63 1.80 -4.67 -12.30
N LEU A 64 2.28 -4.04 -11.21
CA LEU A 64 2.61 -4.77 -9.98
C LEU A 64 1.38 -5.42 -9.36
N GLY A 65 0.26 -4.70 -9.33
CA GLY A 65 -1.01 -5.23 -8.84
C GLY A 65 -1.49 -6.44 -9.65
N ALA A 66 -1.49 -6.34 -10.97
CA ALA A 66 -1.90 -7.43 -11.86
C ALA A 66 -1.00 -8.67 -11.68
N ALA A 67 0.33 -8.48 -11.61
CA ALA A 67 1.27 -9.58 -11.42
C ALA A 67 1.11 -10.26 -10.05
N ALA A 68 0.85 -9.50 -8.99
CA ALA A 68 0.62 -10.05 -7.67
C ALA A 68 -0.73 -10.78 -7.58
N HIS A 69 -1.78 -10.26 -8.23
CA HIS A 69 -3.08 -10.94 -8.36
C HIS A 69 -2.98 -12.30 -9.05
N GLU A 70 -2.19 -12.39 -10.08
CA GLU A 70 -1.97 -13.66 -10.78
C GLU A 70 -1.30 -14.70 -9.88
N ILE A 71 -0.32 -14.28 -9.09
CA ILE A 71 0.32 -15.16 -8.11
C ILE A 71 -0.70 -15.54 -7.04
N SER A 72 -1.41 -14.58 -6.46
CA SER A 72 -2.43 -14.79 -5.44
C SER A 72 -3.51 -15.79 -5.89
N ALA A 73 -3.94 -15.73 -7.14
CA ALA A 73 -4.94 -16.64 -7.68
C ALA A 73 -4.55 -18.13 -7.59
N LYS A 74 -3.23 -18.43 -7.57
CA LYS A 74 -2.70 -19.79 -7.44
C LYS A 74 -2.72 -20.31 -6.00
N PHE A 75 -2.87 -19.42 -5.01
CA PHE A 75 -2.84 -19.72 -3.59
C PHE A 75 -4.17 -19.46 -2.88
N ARG A 76 -5.28 -19.34 -3.63
CA ARG A 76 -6.62 -19.10 -3.06
C ARG A 76 -7.04 -20.18 -2.06
N ASP A 77 -6.74 -21.42 -2.37
CA ASP A 77 -7.06 -22.56 -1.49
C ASP A 77 -6.26 -22.55 -0.19
N GLU A 78 -5.17 -21.78 -0.14
CA GLU A 78 -4.33 -21.59 1.05
C GLU A 78 -4.76 -20.35 1.89
N GLY A 79 -5.90 -19.72 1.55
CA GLY A 79 -6.47 -18.60 2.31
C GLY A 79 -5.94 -17.22 1.90
N PHE A 80 -5.21 -17.11 0.78
CA PHE A 80 -4.78 -15.82 0.25
C PHE A 80 -5.84 -15.20 -0.66
N TRP A 81 -6.56 -14.20 -0.14
CA TRP A 81 -7.76 -13.61 -0.78
C TRP A 81 -7.47 -12.44 -1.72
N GLY A 82 -6.28 -12.26 -2.19
CA GLY A 82 -5.95 -11.22 -3.16
C GLY A 82 -4.89 -10.25 -2.67
N VAL A 83 -4.55 -9.31 -3.53
CA VAL A 83 -3.58 -8.25 -3.23
C VAL A 83 -4.35 -7.05 -2.72
N PHE A 84 -4.15 -6.73 -1.46
CA PHE A 84 -4.65 -5.48 -0.88
C PHE A 84 -3.59 -4.40 -1.11
N GLY A 85 -3.96 -3.30 -1.74
CA GLY A 85 -3.01 -2.21 -1.98
C GLY A 85 -3.65 -0.99 -2.62
N SER A 86 -2.90 0.09 -2.59
CA SER A 86 -3.33 1.43 -3.05
C SER A 86 -3.79 1.49 -4.51
N HIS A 87 -3.47 0.50 -5.33
CA HIS A 87 -3.84 0.50 -6.74
C HIS A 87 -5.35 0.46 -7.01
N TYR A 88 -6.14 -0.06 -6.06
CA TYR A 88 -7.61 -0.03 -6.16
C TYR A 88 -8.20 1.33 -5.75
N HIS A 89 -7.41 2.19 -5.13
CA HIS A 89 -7.87 3.42 -4.54
C HIS A 89 -7.11 4.62 -5.12
N GLY A 90 -7.48 5.02 -6.33
CA GLY A 90 -6.85 6.15 -7.02
C GLY A 90 -6.76 7.43 -6.18
N ALA A 91 -7.72 7.65 -5.28
CA ALA A 91 -7.69 8.77 -4.35
C ALA A 91 -6.48 8.69 -3.38
N LYS A 92 -6.15 7.52 -2.84
CA LYS A 92 -4.98 7.33 -1.96
C LYS A 92 -3.67 7.55 -2.71
N VAL A 93 -3.54 6.94 -3.89
CA VAL A 93 -2.34 7.09 -4.74
C VAL A 93 -2.11 8.56 -5.09
N ASN A 94 -3.17 9.26 -5.49
CA ASN A 94 -3.12 10.69 -5.81
C ASN A 94 -2.78 11.55 -4.58
N PHE A 95 -3.34 11.22 -3.42
CA PHE A 95 -3.04 11.93 -2.18
C PHE A 95 -1.57 11.78 -1.78
N MET A 96 -1.04 10.54 -1.77
CA MET A 96 0.36 10.28 -1.42
C MET A 96 1.32 10.97 -2.39
N TRP A 97 1.04 10.92 -3.70
CA TRP A 97 1.81 11.64 -4.71
C TRP A 97 1.84 13.14 -4.44
N ASN A 98 0.66 13.75 -4.26
CA ASN A 98 0.54 15.18 -3.99
C ASN A 98 1.17 15.57 -2.64
N ALA A 99 1.07 14.70 -1.63
CA ALA A 99 1.67 14.94 -0.33
C ALA A 99 3.20 15.06 -0.40
N ILE A 100 3.84 14.28 -1.27
CA ILE A 100 5.29 14.36 -1.49
C ILE A 100 5.64 15.54 -2.39
N CYS A 101 4.92 15.69 -3.50
CA CYS A 101 5.26 16.66 -4.53
C CYS A 101 4.98 18.11 -4.14
N ASN A 102 4.05 18.35 -3.23
CA ASN A 102 3.67 19.68 -2.77
C ASN A 102 4.15 20.00 -1.35
N ASP A 103 4.97 19.15 -0.75
CA ASP A 103 5.53 19.39 0.58
C ASP A 103 6.71 20.39 0.47
N GLU A 104 6.57 21.55 1.12
CA GLU A 104 7.55 22.65 1.04
C GLU A 104 8.93 22.24 1.59
N GLN A 105 8.98 21.32 2.57
CA GLN A 105 10.23 20.85 3.15
C GLN A 105 10.95 19.85 2.25
N LEU A 106 10.22 19.16 1.39
CA LEU A 106 10.77 18.20 0.43
C LEU A 106 11.12 18.83 -0.91
N ALA A 107 10.47 19.93 -1.30
CA ALA A 107 10.56 20.55 -2.62
C ALA A 107 11.99 20.93 -3.04
N ASN A 108 12.85 21.29 -2.09
CA ASN A 108 14.23 21.71 -2.34
C ASN A 108 15.26 20.60 -2.11
N LYS A 109 14.84 19.38 -1.78
CA LYS A 109 15.76 18.28 -1.57
C LYS A 109 16.18 17.65 -2.91
N PRO A 110 17.47 17.53 -3.19
CA PRO A 110 17.97 16.94 -4.44
C PRO A 110 17.67 15.44 -4.52
N SER A 111 17.58 14.79 -3.36
CA SER A 111 17.24 13.39 -3.22
C SER A 111 16.34 13.20 -1.99
N LEU A 112 15.46 12.20 -2.04
CA LEU A 112 14.62 11.82 -0.91
C LEU A 112 15.01 10.43 -0.42
N GLN A 113 15.11 10.27 0.90
CA GLN A 113 15.20 8.98 1.55
C GLN A 113 13.82 8.63 2.10
N VAL A 114 13.20 7.58 1.56
CA VAL A 114 11.90 7.08 1.99
C VAL A 114 12.09 5.81 2.80
N CYS A 115 11.37 5.70 3.92
CA CYS A 115 11.27 4.48 4.72
C CYS A 115 9.83 3.98 4.70
N GLU A 116 9.65 2.71 4.41
CA GLU A 116 8.32 2.11 4.30
C GLU A 116 8.22 0.88 5.20
N ILE A 117 7.13 0.76 5.94
CA ILE A 117 6.72 -0.50 6.60
C ILE A 117 5.48 -1.02 5.88
N GLY A 118 5.60 -2.20 5.26
CA GLY A 118 4.56 -2.81 4.45
C GLY A 118 4.79 -2.59 2.95
N PHE A 119 5.63 -3.42 2.35
CA PHE A 119 5.92 -3.40 0.92
C PHE A 119 4.80 -4.06 0.09
N ASN A 120 4.25 -5.17 0.57
CA ASN A 120 3.24 -5.99 -0.09
C ASN A 120 3.63 -6.32 -1.55
N ALA A 121 2.99 -5.70 -2.56
CA ALA A 121 3.30 -5.86 -3.98
C ALA A 121 4.27 -4.79 -4.53
N GLY A 122 4.67 -3.81 -3.71
CA GLY A 122 5.65 -2.78 -4.07
C GLY A 122 5.06 -1.55 -4.76
N GLN A 123 3.76 -1.38 -4.71
CA GLN A 123 3.07 -0.29 -5.40
C GLN A 123 3.41 1.09 -4.80
N SER A 124 3.39 1.21 -3.47
CA SER A 124 3.82 2.41 -2.76
C SER A 124 5.31 2.70 -2.95
N ALA A 125 6.16 1.66 -2.87
CA ALA A 125 7.59 1.81 -3.13
C ALA A 125 7.86 2.42 -4.50
N VAL A 126 7.17 1.96 -5.55
CA VAL A 126 7.30 2.49 -6.91
C VAL A 126 6.78 3.92 -7.02
N LEU A 127 5.66 4.25 -6.38
CA LEU A 127 5.17 5.62 -6.30
C LEU A 127 6.26 6.55 -5.74
N PHE A 128 6.90 6.15 -4.65
CA PHE A 128 7.96 6.93 -4.03
C PHE A 128 9.20 7.04 -4.94
N LEU A 129 9.66 5.94 -5.54
CA LEU A 129 10.80 5.93 -6.44
C LEU A 129 10.61 6.82 -7.67
N GLU A 130 9.37 6.96 -8.14
CA GLU A 130 9.02 7.81 -9.27
C GLU A 130 8.78 9.27 -8.89
N SER A 131 8.56 9.61 -7.62
CA SER A 131 8.39 11.00 -7.19
C SER A 131 9.62 11.88 -7.46
N GLY A 132 10.81 11.29 -7.46
CA GLY A 132 12.06 11.98 -7.75
C GLY A 132 13.12 11.06 -8.36
N ARG A 133 14.03 11.66 -9.14
CA ARG A 133 15.10 10.93 -9.83
C ARG A 133 16.04 10.19 -8.87
N GLU A 134 16.41 10.86 -7.79
CA GLU A 134 17.36 10.36 -6.80
C GLU A 134 16.66 9.84 -5.53
N THR A 135 15.35 9.66 -5.58
CA THR A 135 14.60 9.09 -4.46
C THR A 135 15.05 7.66 -4.23
N ARG A 136 15.37 7.35 -2.98
CA ARG A 136 15.71 6.01 -2.51
C ARG A 136 14.64 5.52 -1.55
N VAL A 137 14.31 4.24 -1.64
CA VAL A 137 13.30 3.59 -0.78
C VAL A 137 13.95 2.44 -0.04
N LEU A 138 13.80 2.45 1.27
CA LEU A 138 14.08 1.31 2.14
C LEU A 138 12.75 0.79 2.69
N SER A 139 12.37 -0.40 2.29
CA SER A 139 11.15 -1.06 2.74
C SER A 139 11.44 -2.10 3.81
N PHE A 140 10.50 -2.26 4.75
CA PHE A 140 10.45 -3.34 5.73
C PHE A 140 9.14 -4.11 5.53
N ASP A 141 9.21 -5.41 5.33
CA ASP A 141 8.03 -6.25 5.10
C ASP A 141 8.19 -7.62 5.73
N LEU A 142 7.11 -8.19 6.22
CA LEU A 142 7.14 -9.53 6.83
C LEU A 142 7.58 -10.61 5.83
N GLY A 143 7.18 -10.45 4.56
CA GLY A 143 7.56 -11.36 3.48
C GLY A 143 6.71 -12.61 3.39
N ASP A 144 5.53 -12.61 4.02
CA ASP A 144 4.67 -13.78 4.16
C ASP A 144 3.80 -14.04 2.91
N TYR A 145 3.60 -13.02 2.08
CA TYR A 145 2.81 -13.22 0.87
C TYR A 145 3.63 -13.88 -0.24
N PRO A 146 3.03 -14.82 -1.00
CA PRO A 146 3.73 -15.57 -2.06
C PRO A 146 4.37 -14.70 -3.14
N TRP A 147 3.88 -13.47 -3.33
CA TRP A 147 4.39 -12.53 -4.34
C TRP A 147 5.50 -11.62 -3.82
N ASN A 148 5.64 -11.39 -2.50
CA ASN A 148 6.54 -10.38 -1.93
C ASN A 148 7.96 -10.44 -2.51
N LYS A 149 8.62 -11.60 -2.41
CA LYS A 149 10.02 -11.76 -2.83
C LYS A 149 10.20 -11.56 -4.34
N LYS A 150 9.25 -12.06 -5.15
CA LYS A 150 9.28 -11.89 -6.60
C LYS A 150 9.10 -10.42 -6.98
N GLN A 151 8.13 -9.73 -6.38
CA GLN A 151 7.89 -8.31 -6.64
C GLN A 151 9.08 -7.44 -6.17
N ALA A 152 9.64 -7.74 -5.01
CA ALA A 152 10.84 -7.06 -4.53
C ALA A 152 12.02 -7.21 -5.51
N SER A 153 12.24 -8.41 -6.04
CA SER A 153 13.27 -8.66 -7.05
C SER A 153 12.99 -7.88 -8.34
N THR A 154 11.72 -7.77 -8.75
CA THR A 154 11.32 -7.00 -9.94
C THR A 154 11.58 -5.50 -9.74
N VAL A 155 11.22 -4.94 -8.59
CA VAL A 155 11.49 -3.54 -8.26
C VAL A 155 13.01 -3.29 -8.16
N LYS A 156 13.75 -4.19 -7.48
CA LYS A 156 15.22 -4.08 -7.39
C LYS A 156 15.90 -4.12 -8.77
N ALA A 157 15.46 -4.99 -9.67
CA ALA A 157 15.99 -5.05 -11.03
C ALA A 157 15.75 -3.76 -11.84
N ALA A 158 14.62 -3.08 -11.59
CA ALA A 158 14.25 -1.84 -12.27
C ALA A 158 14.99 -0.62 -11.72
N TYR A 159 15.11 -0.52 -10.39
CA TYR A 159 15.58 0.69 -9.69
C TYR A 159 16.99 0.58 -9.11
N GLY A 160 17.59 -0.61 -9.13
CA GLY A 160 18.97 -0.83 -8.67
C GLY A 160 19.17 -0.42 -7.22
N GLU A 161 20.24 0.36 -6.97
CA GLU A 161 20.61 0.81 -5.63
C GLU A 161 19.63 1.83 -5.00
N ARG A 162 18.62 2.28 -5.74
CA ARG A 162 17.59 3.18 -5.20
C ARG A 162 16.51 2.47 -4.39
N PHE A 163 16.44 1.15 -4.49
CA PHE A 163 15.48 0.35 -3.74
C PHE A 163 16.20 -0.71 -2.93
N ASP A 164 15.80 -0.83 -1.67
CA ASP A 164 16.22 -1.94 -0.81
C ASP A 164 15.06 -2.40 0.09
N ILE A 165 15.10 -3.65 0.54
CA ILE A 165 14.07 -4.24 1.38
C ILE A 165 14.66 -5.19 2.41
N ILE A 166 14.14 -5.11 3.63
CA ILE A 166 14.49 -6.00 4.74
C ILE A 166 13.26 -6.80 5.12
N PHE A 167 13.32 -8.10 4.89
CA PHE A 167 12.24 -9.02 5.25
C PHE A 167 12.33 -9.45 6.72
N GLY A 168 11.18 -9.54 7.37
CA GLY A 168 11.00 -9.97 8.74
C GLY A 168 10.07 -9.07 9.54
N ASN A 169 9.85 -9.40 10.79
CA ASN A 169 9.00 -8.64 11.69
C ASN A 169 9.54 -7.21 11.89
N SER A 170 8.73 -6.20 11.59
CA SER A 170 9.10 -4.78 11.72
C SER A 170 9.53 -4.40 13.14
N LEU A 171 8.97 -5.06 14.16
CA LEU A 171 9.34 -4.85 15.56
C LEU A 171 10.83 -5.15 15.83
N GLU A 172 11.42 -6.04 15.06
CA GLU A 172 12.83 -6.43 15.17
C GLU A 172 13.69 -5.78 14.09
N THR A 173 13.24 -5.87 12.84
CA THR A 173 14.05 -5.43 11.67
C THR A 173 14.29 -3.94 11.67
N VAL A 174 13.30 -3.11 11.99
CA VAL A 174 13.47 -1.66 12.10
C VAL A 174 14.39 -1.30 13.27
N GLN A 175 14.22 -1.94 14.43
CA GLN A 175 15.08 -1.68 15.60
C GLN A 175 16.53 -2.07 15.31
N ASN A 176 16.75 -3.24 14.70
CA ASN A 176 18.09 -3.72 14.34
C ASN A 176 18.74 -2.79 13.30
N PHE A 177 17.97 -2.28 12.34
CA PHE A 177 18.45 -1.32 11.37
C PHE A 177 18.86 0.00 12.03
N VAL A 178 18.02 0.56 12.90
CA VAL A 178 18.31 1.78 13.67
C VAL A 178 19.58 1.62 14.50
N ALA A 179 19.75 0.47 15.16
CA ALA A 179 20.93 0.24 16.00
C ALA A 179 22.26 0.28 15.22
N LYS A 180 22.22 -0.20 13.95
CA LYS A 180 23.38 -0.26 13.06
C LYS A 180 23.61 1.03 12.26
N ASN A 181 22.57 1.86 12.07
CA ASN A 181 22.55 3.02 11.18
C ASN A 181 22.04 4.26 11.93
N LYS A 182 22.77 4.71 12.94
CA LYS A 182 22.33 5.78 13.86
C LYS A 182 22.06 7.12 13.19
N ASP A 183 22.83 7.43 12.13
CA ASP A 183 22.74 8.69 11.41
C ASP A 183 21.78 8.65 10.21
N PHE A 184 21.23 7.47 9.90
CA PHE A 184 20.28 7.32 8.82
C PHE A 184 18.95 7.98 9.18
N LYS A 185 18.46 8.85 8.29
CA LYS A 185 17.19 9.56 8.45
C LYS A 185 16.34 9.48 7.18
N CYS A 186 15.04 9.34 7.38
CA CYS A 186 14.04 9.33 6.33
C CYS A 186 13.48 10.74 6.16
N ASP A 187 13.35 11.20 4.92
CA ASP A 187 12.63 12.42 4.58
C ASP A 187 11.13 12.17 4.55
N VAL A 188 10.76 10.98 4.08
CA VAL A 188 9.38 10.49 4.06
C VAL A 188 9.33 9.14 4.77
N ALA A 189 8.33 8.93 5.59
CA ALA A 189 8.04 7.64 6.22
C ALA A 189 6.61 7.20 5.87
N PHE A 190 6.45 5.97 5.41
CA PHE A 190 5.14 5.38 5.12
C PHE A 190 4.89 4.16 5.99
N ILE A 191 3.73 4.11 6.66
CA ILE A 191 3.38 3.03 7.57
C ILE A 191 2.08 2.37 7.09
N ASP A 192 2.22 1.17 6.54
CA ASP A 192 1.15 0.31 6.03
C ASP A 192 1.39 -1.18 6.39
N GLY A 193 2.07 -1.44 7.48
CA GLY A 193 2.38 -2.79 7.97
C GLY A 193 1.22 -3.46 8.70
N ALA A 194 1.50 -4.01 9.90
CA ALA A 194 0.51 -4.72 10.70
C ALA A 194 -0.67 -3.84 11.11
N LYS A 195 -1.87 -4.45 11.15
CA LYS A 195 -3.14 -3.75 11.38
C LYS A 195 -3.55 -3.70 12.85
N THR A 196 -2.81 -4.35 13.74
CA THR A 196 -3.11 -4.35 15.18
C THR A 196 -2.63 -3.06 15.85
N ARG A 197 -3.40 -2.54 16.82
CA ARG A 197 -3.07 -1.33 17.58
C ARG A 197 -1.68 -1.39 18.21
N GLN A 198 -1.34 -2.52 18.81
CA GLN A 198 -0.07 -2.68 19.52
C GLN A 198 1.12 -2.59 18.56
N ILE A 199 1.11 -3.35 17.46
CA ILE A 199 2.22 -3.38 16.51
C ILE A 199 2.34 -2.04 15.80
N ARG A 200 1.21 -1.46 15.35
CA ARG A 200 1.18 -0.15 14.68
C ARG A 200 1.72 0.97 15.59
N ASN A 201 1.37 0.97 16.86
CA ASN A 201 1.95 1.90 17.85
C ASN A 201 3.46 1.75 17.98
N GLN A 202 3.95 0.52 17.93
CA GLN A 202 5.40 0.28 18.00
C GLN A 202 6.10 0.68 16.70
N ASP A 203 5.49 0.42 15.54
CA ASP A 203 6.01 0.86 14.25
C ASP A 203 6.14 2.39 14.19
N LEU A 204 5.14 3.13 14.66
CA LEU A 204 5.20 4.60 14.79
C LEU A 204 6.41 5.05 15.64
N LYS A 205 6.65 4.39 16.77
CA LYS A 205 7.79 4.71 17.66
C LYS A 205 9.13 4.33 17.03
N ASN A 206 9.19 3.19 16.34
CA ASN A 206 10.40 2.73 15.68
C ASN A 206 10.79 3.65 14.51
N ILE A 207 9.83 4.00 13.66
CA ILE A 207 10.04 4.91 12.52
C ILE A 207 10.41 6.33 13.01
N ARG A 208 9.88 6.79 14.15
CA ARG A 208 10.30 8.08 14.73
C ARG A 208 11.81 8.16 14.95
N ARG A 209 12.46 7.05 15.27
CA ARG A 209 13.94 7.00 15.45
C ARG A 209 14.69 7.18 14.13
N LEU A 210 14.07 6.82 13.00
CA LEU A 210 14.57 7.07 11.65
C LEU A 210 14.11 8.44 11.10
N SER A 211 13.34 9.20 11.84
CA SER A 211 12.78 10.47 11.41
C SER A 211 13.52 11.67 11.99
N THR A 212 13.53 12.79 11.28
CA THR A 212 13.83 14.09 11.84
C THR A 212 12.54 14.71 12.33
N VAL A 213 12.42 14.89 13.64
CA VAL A 213 11.18 15.39 14.28
C VAL A 213 10.84 16.78 13.76
N GLY A 214 9.62 16.95 13.30
CA GLY A 214 9.11 18.18 12.69
C GLY A 214 9.36 18.28 11.19
N ASP A 215 10.32 17.52 10.61
CA ASP A 215 10.70 17.65 9.19
C ASP A 215 10.25 16.42 8.35
N THR A 216 10.41 15.20 8.88
CA THR A 216 10.00 13.99 8.15
C THR A 216 8.49 14.01 7.88
N LEU A 217 8.11 13.91 6.61
CA LEU A 217 6.72 13.70 6.20
C LEU A 217 6.33 12.27 6.55
N LEU A 218 5.36 12.10 7.44
CA LEU A 218 4.80 10.82 7.79
C LEU A 218 3.51 10.61 7.00
N LEU A 219 3.44 9.52 6.24
CA LEU A 219 2.24 9.00 5.59
C LEU A 219 1.82 7.71 6.28
N PHE A 220 0.53 7.49 6.42
CA PHE A 220 0.03 6.25 7.02
C PHE A 220 -1.33 5.86 6.46
N ASP A 221 -1.47 4.58 6.21
CA ASP A 221 -2.67 3.97 5.62
C ASP A 221 -3.64 3.47 6.68
N GLU A 222 -4.89 3.22 6.28
CA GLU A 222 -5.97 2.73 7.14
C GLU A 222 -6.37 3.71 8.23
N ALA A 223 -6.29 4.98 7.90
CA ALA A 223 -6.83 6.04 8.74
C ALA A 223 -8.34 6.16 8.55
N THR A 224 -9.04 6.52 9.61
CA THR A 224 -10.45 6.93 9.55
C THR A 224 -10.58 8.45 9.47
N THR A 225 -11.79 8.99 9.56
CA THR A 225 -12.04 10.43 9.43
C THR A 225 -11.27 11.25 10.49
N MET A 226 -10.94 12.50 10.16
CA MET A 226 -10.32 13.42 11.10
C MET A 226 -11.19 13.65 12.34
N GLU A 227 -12.49 13.66 12.19
CA GLU A 227 -13.44 13.77 13.29
C GLU A 227 -13.30 12.58 14.25
N CYS A 228 -13.31 11.38 13.72
CA CYS A 228 -13.09 10.16 14.48
C CYS A 228 -11.71 10.14 15.14
N MET A 229 -10.65 10.54 14.42
CA MET A 229 -9.28 10.62 14.94
C MET A 229 -9.15 11.62 16.09
N ASN A 230 -9.88 12.73 16.05
CA ASN A 230 -9.83 13.77 17.08
C ASN A 230 -10.72 13.48 18.27
N GLN A 231 -11.87 12.84 18.07
CA GLN A 231 -12.87 12.61 19.13
C GLN A 231 -12.74 11.26 19.84
N GLY A 232 -12.01 10.31 19.24
CA GLY A 232 -11.80 8.95 19.80
C GLY A 232 -13.06 8.08 19.81
N ASP A 233 -14.16 8.54 19.27
CA ASP A 233 -15.44 7.81 19.22
C ASP A 233 -15.81 7.43 17.78
N CYS A 234 -15.07 6.48 17.24
CA CYS A 234 -15.36 5.91 15.94
C CYS A 234 -16.21 4.64 16.09
N GLN A 235 -17.53 4.76 16.01
CA GLN A 235 -18.41 3.59 16.06
C GLN A 235 -18.09 2.54 14.98
N SER A 236 -17.66 2.99 13.80
CA SER A 236 -17.21 2.11 12.72
C SER A 236 -15.95 1.30 13.06
N THR A 237 -15.05 1.87 13.89
CA THR A 237 -13.86 1.16 14.37
C THR A 237 -14.17 0.14 15.45
N ARG A 238 -15.24 0.34 16.24
CA ARG A 238 -15.67 -0.61 17.26
C ARG A 238 -16.31 -1.88 16.66
N GLN A 239 -16.98 -1.76 15.53
CA GLN A 239 -17.64 -2.90 14.86
C GLN A 239 -16.67 -3.80 14.09
N ASN A 240 -15.53 -3.27 13.65
CA ASN A 240 -14.51 -3.99 12.89
C ASN A 240 -13.27 -4.30 13.74
N HIS A 241 -13.45 -4.94 14.88
CA HIS A 241 -12.35 -5.29 15.81
C HIS A 241 -11.24 -6.19 15.20
N ASN A 242 -11.37 -6.63 13.96
CA ASN A 242 -10.56 -7.74 13.49
C ASN A 242 -9.36 -7.39 12.63
N SER A 243 -9.03 -6.15 12.31
CA SER A 243 -7.72 -5.81 11.77
C SER A 243 -7.54 -4.32 11.45
N TRP A 244 -8.54 -3.69 10.83
CA TRP A 244 -8.44 -2.32 10.32
C TRP A 244 -8.59 -1.26 11.43
N GLY A 245 -9.47 -1.49 12.40
CA GLY A 245 -9.69 -0.58 13.52
C GLY A 245 -8.48 -0.44 14.45
N GLY A 246 -7.60 -1.44 14.49
CA GLY A 246 -6.39 -1.39 15.29
C GLY A 246 -5.40 -0.32 14.82
N ALA A 247 -5.22 -0.18 13.50
CA ALA A 247 -4.36 0.85 12.92
C ALA A 247 -4.87 2.26 13.25
N THR A 248 -6.17 2.52 13.03
CA THR A 248 -6.80 3.79 13.37
C THR A 248 -6.64 4.15 14.85
N LEU A 249 -6.85 3.20 15.77
CA LEU A 249 -6.67 3.44 17.20
C LEU A 249 -5.23 3.76 17.56
N ALA A 250 -4.25 3.16 16.89
CA ALA A 250 -2.84 3.50 17.08
C ALA A 250 -2.53 4.94 16.65
N TYR A 251 -3.11 5.40 15.56
CA TYR A 251 -2.96 6.78 15.11
C TYR A 251 -3.61 7.77 16.10
N TYR A 252 -4.80 7.42 16.59
CA TYR A 252 -5.46 8.20 17.63
C TYR A 252 -4.60 8.30 18.90
N ASP A 253 -4.01 7.19 19.36
CA ASP A 253 -3.09 7.19 20.50
C ASP A 253 -1.88 8.11 20.25
N ALA A 254 -1.32 8.06 19.05
CA ALA A 254 -0.18 8.89 18.68
C ALA A 254 -0.51 10.38 18.66
N VAL A 255 -1.70 10.75 18.19
CA VAL A 255 -2.19 12.15 18.20
C VAL A 255 -2.49 12.60 19.62
N SER A 256 -3.28 11.82 20.37
CA SER A 256 -3.72 12.18 21.73
C SER A 256 -2.57 12.25 22.74
N SER A 257 -1.52 11.44 22.52
CA SER A 257 -0.28 11.51 23.32
C SER A 257 0.68 12.64 22.91
N GLY A 258 0.34 13.39 21.86
CA GLY A 258 1.24 14.41 21.31
C GLY A 258 2.47 13.87 20.58
N LEU A 259 2.46 12.58 20.18
CA LEU A 259 3.56 11.98 19.43
C LEU A 259 3.63 12.55 18.00
N MET A 260 2.49 12.82 17.38
CA MET A 260 2.39 13.37 16.03
C MET A 260 1.23 14.34 15.87
N LYS A 261 1.32 15.18 14.85
CA LYS A 261 0.25 16.10 14.42
C LYS A 261 -0.18 15.71 13.00
N ILE A 262 -1.48 15.46 12.81
CA ILE A 262 -2.05 15.23 11.49
C ILE A 262 -2.15 16.56 10.74
N LEU A 263 -1.79 16.55 9.48
CA LEU A 263 -1.81 17.70 8.57
C LEU A 263 -3.02 17.65 7.64
N ASP A 264 -3.32 16.46 7.09
CA ASP A 264 -4.39 16.28 6.11
C ASP A 264 -4.67 14.78 5.91
N CYS A 265 -5.85 14.43 5.37
CA CYS A 265 -6.24 13.07 5.07
C CYS A 265 -7.09 13.01 3.79
N ALA A 266 -7.11 11.84 3.14
CA ALA A 266 -7.99 11.54 2.02
C ALA A 266 -8.60 10.15 2.14
N TRP A 267 -9.79 10.00 1.60
CA TRP A 267 -10.52 8.73 1.57
C TRP A 267 -10.99 8.40 0.15
N PRO A 268 -11.05 7.12 -0.22
CA PRO A 268 -11.74 6.70 -1.43
C PRO A 268 -13.22 7.08 -1.36
N VAL A 269 -13.79 7.50 -2.48
CA VAL A 269 -15.21 7.85 -2.57
C VAL A 269 -16.08 6.67 -2.16
N GLY A 270 -17.02 6.88 -1.25
CA GLY A 270 -17.90 5.83 -0.71
C GLY A 270 -17.27 4.94 0.36
N MET A 271 -16.04 5.24 0.78
CA MET A 271 -15.34 4.54 1.86
C MET A 271 -14.89 5.51 2.97
N GLU A 272 -15.54 6.65 3.06
CA GLU A 272 -15.25 7.67 4.05
C GLU A 272 -15.36 7.07 5.46
N GLY A 273 -14.27 7.18 6.20
CA GLY A 273 -14.18 6.68 7.57
C GLY A 273 -13.69 5.24 7.73
N ALA A 274 -13.36 4.51 6.66
CA ALA A 274 -12.95 3.11 6.75
C ALA A 274 -11.53 2.83 6.27
N ASP A 275 -11.06 3.48 5.20
CA ASP A 275 -9.80 3.14 4.54
C ASP A 275 -9.13 4.39 3.93
N GLY A 276 -8.83 5.36 4.77
CA GLY A 276 -8.16 6.59 4.40
C GLY A 276 -6.65 6.50 4.49
N VAL A 277 -6.00 7.49 3.88
CA VAL A 277 -4.57 7.76 4.03
C VAL A 277 -4.38 9.17 4.59
N CYS A 278 -3.51 9.33 5.57
CA CYS A 278 -3.23 10.62 6.16
C CYS A 278 -1.76 11.01 6.03
N LYS A 279 -1.50 12.31 6.06
CA LYS A 279 -0.16 12.88 6.23
C LYS A 279 -0.04 13.57 7.59
N ALA A 280 1.13 13.43 8.21
CA ALA A 280 1.43 13.97 9.52
C ALA A 280 2.91 14.36 9.64
N ARG A 281 3.27 14.91 10.81
CA ARG A 281 4.65 15.04 11.27
C ARG A 281 4.75 14.64 12.73
N TYR A 282 5.89 14.09 13.11
CA TYR A 282 6.18 13.90 14.54
C TYR A 282 6.28 15.25 15.24
N ALA A 283 5.61 15.36 16.40
CA ALA A 283 5.66 16.56 17.20
C ALA A 283 7.02 16.69 17.91
N LYS A 284 7.43 17.95 18.09
CA LYS A 284 8.64 18.33 18.83
C LYS A 284 8.52 18.08 20.32
#